data_282fa7867482b82cdd33d35b1e7244ca
#
_entry.id   282fa7867482b82cdd33d35b1e7244ca
#
_cell.length_a   1.000
_cell.length_b   1.000
_cell.length_c   1.000
_cell.angle_alpha   90.00
_cell.angle_beta   90.00
_cell.angle_gamma   90.00
#
_symmetry.space_group_name_H-M   'P 1'
#
loop_
_entity.id
_entity.type
_entity.pdbx_description
1 polymer ?
#
loop_
_entity_poly.entity_id
_entity_poly.type
_entity_poly.pdbx_seq_one_letter_code
_entity_poly.pdbx_strand_id
1 'polypeptide(L)'
;MSVSRFVTLMLRLAGLVVVLGASVTHAADADPQAGKKLTAACAACHGADGNSVIPANPSLAGQNQRYLFRQLQMIQSNARSAPLMAGQLNGMGEQDLRNIAAYYAGLTPKFGQAQGDDEQIAAAQDLYRGGSLPKGVAACSACHGPNGGGNGPAGFPRISGLSAEYTIAQLTAYRENLRTTDEDYGGMMRQVVANLNDTEIALLADFLQGIH
;
A
#
# COMPACT_ATOMS: atom_id res chain seq x y z
N MET A 1 -49.39 -57.40 -27.38
CA MET A 1 -48.02 -57.23 -26.89
C MET A 1 -48.01 -56.00 -26.02
N SER A 2 -47.68 -56.22 -24.71
CA SER A 2 -48.08 -55.33 -23.58
C SER A 2 -47.22 -54.06 -23.45
N VAL A 3 -47.91 -52.93 -23.37
CA VAL A 3 -47.37 -51.58 -23.15
C VAL A 3 -46.67 -51.42 -21.76
N SER A 4 -46.80 -52.48 -20.91
CA SER A 4 -46.34 -52.50 -19.51
C SER A 4 -44.83 -52.65 -19.31
N ARG A 5 -44.03 -52.93 -20.35
CA ARG A 5 -42.57 -53.10 -20.19
C ARG A 5 -41.74 -51.88 -20.51
N PHE A 6 -42.33 -50.84 -21.06
CA PHE A 6 -41.61 -49.60 -21.37
C PHE A 6 -41.62 -48.56 -20.24
N VAL A 7 -42.54 -48.66 -19.31
CA VAL A 7 -42.66 -47.69 -18.19
C VAL A 7 -41.66 -48.01 -17.04
N THR A 8 -41.21 -49.25 -16.92
CA THR A 8 -40.33 -49.65 -15.78
C THR A 8 -38.84 -49.38 -16.06
N LEU A 9 -38.45 -49.01 -17.28
CA LEU A 9 -37.03 -48.74 -17.61
C LEU A 9 -36.67 -47.24 -17.50
N MET A 10 -37.66 -46.36 -17.42
CA MET A 10 -37.44 -44.92 -17.32
C MET A 10 -37.36 -44.38 -15.87
N LEU A 11 -37.55 -45.20 -14.87
CA LEU A 11 -37.54 -44.76 -13.45
C LEU A 11 -36.26 -45.10 -12.68
N ARG A 12 -35.18 -45.52 -13.35
CA ARG A 12 -33.89 -45.86 -12.68
C ARG A 12 -32.71 -44.99 -13.08
N LEU A 13 -32.94 -43.87 -13.73
CA LEU A 13 -31.93 -42.83 -14.01
C LEU A 13 -32.23 -41.58 -13.18
N ALA A 14 -32.62 -41.76 -11.91
CA ALA A 14 -32.47 -40.68 -10.93
C ALA A 14 -30.97 -40.57 -10.64
N GLY A 15 -30.30 -39.84 -11.50
CA GLY A 15 -28.86 -39.56 -11.40
C GLY A 15 -28.55 -38.93 -10.08
N LEU A 16 -27.59 -39.54 -9.39
CA LEU A 16 -26.91 -39.00 -8.23
C LEU A 16 -26.20 -37.72 -8.68
N VAL A 17 -26.88 -36.58 -8.58
CA VAL A 17 -26.23 -35.26 -8.72
C VAL A 17 -25.37 -35.05 -7.48
N VAL A 18 -24.13 -35.50 -7.54
CA VAL A 18 -23.11 -35.11 -6.55
C VAL A 18 -22.85 -33.63 -6.79
N VAL A 19 -23.53 -32.77 -6.05
CA VAL A 19 -23.16 -31.37 -5.93
C VAL A 19 -21.84 -31.33 -5.20
N LEU A 20 -20.74 -31.31 -5.97
CA LEU A 20 -19.43 -30.89 -5.46
C LEU A 20 -19.58 -29.43 -5.02
N GLY A 21 -19.92 -29.23 -3.75
CA GLY A 21 -19.88 -27.92 -3.13
C GLY A 21 -18.44 -27.43 -3.18
N ALA A 22 -18.10 -26.64 -4.18
CA ALA A 22 -16.87 -25.86 -4.14
C ALA A 22 -16.99 -24.93 -2.92
N SER A 23 -16.29 -25.29 -1.84
CA SER A 23 -16.14 -24.42 -0.68
C SER A 23 -15.40 -23.19 -1.18
N VAL A 24 -16.14 -22.10 -1.44
CA VAL A 24 -15.55 -20.80 -1.67
C VAL A 24 -14.95 -20.39 -0.33
N THR A 25 -13.67 -20.65 -0.15
CA THR A 25 -12.92 -20.10 0.99
C THR A 25 -12.87 -18.60 0.80
N HIS A 26 -13.81 -17.89 1.41
CA HIS A 26 -13.69 -16.44 1.55
C HIS A 26 -12.43 -16.20 2.38
N ALA A 27 -11.53 -15.33 1.86
CA ALA A 27 -10.46 -14.83 2.69
C ALA A 27 -11.10 -14.26 3.96
N ALA A 28 -10.69 -14.74 5.13
CA ALA A 28 -11.21 -14.24 6.38
C ALA A 28 -10.95 -12.73 6.47
N ASP A 29 -11.89 -11.98 7.08
CA ASP A 29 -11.69 -10.58 7.36
C ASP A 29 -10.40 -10.39 8.16
N ALA A 30 -9.68 -9.29 7.89
CA ALA A 30 -8.44 -9.02 8.57
C ALA A 30 -8.68 -8.72 10.06
N ASP A 31 -7.94 -9.40 10.94
CA ASP A 31 -7.99 -9.21 12.40
C ASP A 31 -6.81 -8.35 12.89
N PRO A 32 -7.04 -7.07 13.26
CA PRO A 32 -5.99 -6.19 13.78
C PRO A 32 -5.35 -6.70 15.08
N GLN A 33 -6.09 -7.45 15.92
CA GLN A 33 -5.56 -7.97 17.18
C GLN A 33 -4.61 -9.16 16.94
N ALA A 34 -4.92 -9.99 15.97
CA ALA A 34 -4.00 -11.01 15.50
C ALA A 34 -2.76 -10.35 14.87
N GLY A 35 -2.95 -9.30 14.05
CA GLY A 35 -1.86 -8.52 13.46
C GLY A 35 -0.92 -7.95 14.52
N LYS A 36 -1.45 -7.34 15.57
CA LYS A 36 -0.66 -6.79 16.68
C LYS A 36 0.32 -7.80 17.27
N LYS A 37 -0.10 -9.05 17.43
CA LYS A 37 0.76 -10.11 18.00
C LYS A 37 1.96 -10.46 17.12
N LEU A 38 1.86 -10.18 15.83
CA LEU A 38 2.91 -10.47 14.85
C LEU A 38 3.91 -9.32 14.67
N THR A 39 3.64 -8.13 15.25
CA THR A 39 4.42 -6.91 14.95
C THR A 39 5.52 -6.59 15.97
N ALA A 40 5.81 -7.48 16.92
CA ALA A 40 6.81 -7.22 17.95
C ALA A 40 8.19 -6.89 17.37
N ALA A 41 8.66 -7.65 16.37
CA ALA A 41 9.93 -7.38 15.69
C ALA A 41 9.90 -6.10 14.84
N CYS A 42 8.75 -5.75 14.30
CA CYS A 42 8.58 -4.57 13.45
C CYS A 42 8.77 -3.25 14.23
N ALA A 43 8.40 -3.27 15.51
CA ALA A 43 8.45 -2.11 16.40
C ALA A 43 9.86 -1.52 16.57
N ALA A 44 10.90 -2.33 16.45
CA ALA A 44 12.28 -1.89 16.56
C ALA A 44 12.67 -0.84 15.51
N CYS A 45 12.09 -0.94 14.30
CA CYS A 45 12.39 -0.06 13.17
C CYS A 45 11.25 0.92 12.85
N HIS A 46 10.01 0.50 13.07
CA HIS A 46 8.83 1.28 12.69
C HIS A 46 8.13 1.97 13.87
N GLY A 47 8.70 1.84 15.09
CA GLY A 47 8.11 2.37 16.32
C GLY A 47 7.04 1.45 16.91
N ALA A 48 6.94 1.45 18.24
CA ALA A 48 5.96 0.62 18.98
C ALA A 48 4.50 0.97 18.66
N ASP A 49 4.27 2.23 18.29
CA ASP A 49 2.97 2.78 17.87
C ASP A 49 2.85 2.93 16.33
N GLY A 50 3.79 2.31 15.59
CA GLY A 50 3.84 2.40 14.13
C GLY A 50 4.35 3.74 13.60
N ASN A 51 4.81 4.64 14.47
CA ASN A 51 5.42 5.92 14.08
C ASN A 51 6.95 5.81 14.26
N SER A 52 7.68 5.70 13.15
CA SER A 52 9.15 5.57 13.18
C SER A 52 9.80 6.84 13.68
N VAL A 53 10.82 6.67 14.52
CA VAL A 53 11.75 7.73 14.90
C VAL A 53 13.05 7.66 14.10
N ILE A 54 13.19 6.68 13.23
CA ILE A 54 14.33 6.51 12.31
C ILE A 54 13.92 7.09 10.96
N PRO A 55 14.53 8.21 10.52
CA PRO A 55 14.06 8.90 9.31
C PRO A 55 14.08 8.05 8.02
N ALA A 56 15.04 7.13 7.90
CA ALA A 56 15.12 6.22 6.74
C ALA A 56 14.00 5.16 6.72
N ASN A 57 13.33 4.91 7.84
CA ASN A 57 12.28 3.90 7.94
C ASN A 57 10.89 4.56 7.90
N PRO A 58 9.93 4.03 7.14
CA PRO A 58 8.60 4.64 7.07
C PRO A 58 7.81 4.46 8.36
N SER A 59 7.05 5.48 8.75
CA SER A 59 5.92 5.31 9.64
C SER A 59 4.83 4.50 8.96
N LEU A 60 4.26 3.52 9.67
CA LEU A 60 3.22 2.62 9.19
C LEU A 60 1.83 2.97 9.75
N ALA A 61 1.79 3.70 10.88
CA ALA A 61 0.55 4.11 11.53
C ALA A 61 -0.37 4.91 10.59
N GLY A 62 -1.63 4.53 10.52
CA GLY A 62 -2.64 5.18 9.68
C GLY A 62 -2.40 5.06 8.17
N GLN A 63 -1.53 4.15 7.73
CA GLN A 63 -1.35 3.88 6.31
C GLN A 63 -2.52 3.03 5.78
N ASN A 64 -2.91 3.23 4.54
CA ASN A 64 -3.99 2.47 3.92
C ASN A 64 -3.74 0.97 3.95
N GLN A 65 -4.68 0.21 4.51
CA GLN A 65 -4.57 -1.25 4.68
C GLN A 65 -4.26 -1.96 3.36
N ARG A 66 -4.98 -1.61 2.28
CA ARG A 66 -4.77 -2.22 0.96
C ARG A 66 -3.35 -1.98 0.44
N TYR A 67 -2.85 -0.76 0.62
CA TYR A 67 -1.48 -0.42 0.23
C TYR A 67 -0.46 -1.18 1.08
N LEU A 68 -0.61 -1.20 2.41
CA LEU A 68 0.29 -1.95 3.30
C LEU A 68 0.34 -3.43 2.93
N PHE A 69 -0.82 -4.06 2.79
CA PHE A 69 -0.90 -5.47 2.44
C PHE A 69 -0.14 -5.77 1.14
N ARG A 70 -0.39 -4.98 0.09
CA ARG A 70 0.32 -5.12 -1.19
C ARG A 70 1.83 -4.92 -1.04
N GLN A 71 2.28 -3.94 -0.26
CA GLN A 71 3.70 -3.73 -0.04
C GLN A 71 4.35 -4.89 0.73
N LEU A 72 3.68 -5.45 1.74
CA LEU A 72 4.18 -6.61 2.47
C LEU A 72 4.32 -7.83 1.54
N GLN A 73 3.36 -8.09 0.67
CA GLN A 73 3.44 -9.16 -0.34
C GLN A 73 4.62 -8.94 -1.30
N MET A 74 4.80 -7.71 -1.80
CA MET A 74 5.89 -7.38 -2.71
C MET A 74 7.27 -7.48 -2.05
N ILE A 75 7.40 -7.12 -0.77
CA ILE A 75 8.64 -7.28 0.00
C ILE A 75 8.91 -8.77 0.23
N GLN A 76 7.91 -9.54 0.62
CA GLN A 76 8.03 -10.97 0.89
C GLN A 76 8.46 -11.74 -0.39
N SER A 77 7.90 -11.38 -1.54
CA SER A 77 8.23 -11.99 -2.84
C SER A 77 9.47 -11.41 -3.50
N ASN A 78 10.15 -10.44 -2.89
CA ASN A 78 11.26 -9.66 -3.46
C ASN A 78 10.89 -8.83 -4.72
N ALA A 79 9.61 -8.65 -5.03
CA ALA A 79 9.15 -7.75 -6.09
C ALA A 79 9.37 -6.27 -5.72
N ARG A 80 9.49 -5.96 -4.43
CA ARG A 80 9.97 -4.68 -3.93
C ARG A 80 11.30 -4.87 -3.20
N SER A 81 12.36 -4.23 -3.70
CA SER A 81 13.64 -4.18 -2.98
C SER A 81 13.50 -3.38 -1.68
N ALA A 82 13.74 -4.04 -0.57
CA ALA A 82 13.76 -3.46 0.76
C ALA A 82 14.78 -4.22 1.62
N PRO A 83 16.09 -3.98 1.45
CA PRO A 83 17.15 -4.81 2.05
C PRO A 83 17.04 -4.95 3.58
N LEU A 84 16.63 -3.89 4.29
CA LEU A 84 16.46 -3.93 5.75
C LEU A 84 15.26 -4.80 6.18
N MET A 85 14.33 -5.07 5.27
CA MET A 85 13.17 -5.93 5.51
C MET A 85 13.42 -7.38 5.08
N ALA A 86 14.59 -7.68 4.50
CA ALA A 86 14.91 -9.02 4.02
C ALA A 86 14.75 -10.06 5.14
N GLY A 87 13.96 -11.08 4.88
CA GLY A 87 13.68 -12.17 5.83
C GLY A 87 12.67 -11.84 6.94
N GLN A 88 12.30 -10.59 7.17
CA GLN A 88 11.37 -10.20 8.26
C GLN A 88 9.96 -10.79 8.10
N LEU A 89 9.57 -11.10 6.88
CA LEU A 89 8.24 -11.63 6.55
C LEU A 89 8.27 -13.14 6.23
N ASN A 90 9.41 -13.80 6.45
CA ASN A 90 9.54 -15.24 6.19
C ASN A 90 8.59 -16.04 7.08
N GLY A 91 7.92 -17.03 6.49
CA GLY A 91 6.98 -17.90 7.21
C GLY A 91 5.61 -17.28 7.51
N MET A 92 5.39 -16.00 7.18
CA MET A 92 4.08 -15.37 7.32
C MET A 92 3.18 -15.75 6.14
N GLY A 93 1.95 -16.19 6.44
CA GLY A 93 0.93 -16.47 5.44
C GLY A 93 0.23 -15.18 4.97
N GLU A 94 -0.56 -15.28 3.90
CA GLU A 94 -1.31 -14.14 3.38
C GLU A 94 -2.22 -13.50 4.44
N GLN A 95 -2.87 -14.32 5.27
CA GLN A 95 -3.73 -13.84 6.35
C GLN A 95 -2.94 -13.06 7.40
N ASP A 96 -1.72 -13.45 7.72
CA ASP A 96 -0.85 -12.72 8.64
C ASP A 96 -0.50 -11.33 8.10
N LEU A 97 -0.18 -11.24 6.81
CA LEU A 97 0.09 -9.97 6.15
C LEU A 97 -1.14 -9.06 6.12
N ARG A 98 -2.35 -9.63 5.90
CA ARG A 98 -3.62 -8.90 5.99
C ARG A 98 -3.86 -8.35 7.39
N ASN A 99 -3.63 -9.17 8.40
CA ASN A 99 -3.81 -8.82 9.81
C ASN A 99 -2.83 -7.72 10.25
N ILE A 100 -1.56 -7.82 9.85
CA ILE A 100 -0.53 -6.80 10.09
C ILE A 100 -0.93 -5.47 9.42
N ALA A 101 -1.36 -5.51 8.16
CA ALA A 101 -1.81 -4.33 7.43
C ALA A 101 -3.00 -3.65 8.12
N ALA A 102 -3.98 -4.42 8.59
CA ALA A 102 -5.13 -3.91 9.32
C ALA A 102 -4.75 -3.30 10.67
N TYR A 103 -3.81 -3.91 11.39
CA TYR A 103 -3.30 -3.36 12.64
C TYR A 103 -2.70 -1.96 12.45
N TYR A 104 -1.73 -1.82 11.55
CA TYR A 104 -1.09 -0.53 11.32
C TYR A 104 -2.02 0.52 10.72
N ALA A 105 -2.97 0.11 9.88
CA ALA A 105 -3.97 1.02 9.33
C ALA A 105 -4.88 1.65 10.40
N GLY A 106 -5.12 0.94 11.50
CA GLY A 106 -5.92 1.42 12.63
C GLY A 106 -5.15 2.29 13.64
N LEU A 107 -3.84 2.46 13.49
CA LEU A 107 -3.05 3.27 14.41
C LEU A 107 -3.09 4.75 14.04
N THR A 108 -2.93 5.63 15.04
CA THR A 108 -2.91 7.08 14.84
C THR A 108 -1.56 7.53 14.28
N PRO A 109 -1.53 8.16 13.09
CA PRO A 109 -0.32 8.71 12.55
C PRO A 109 0.14 9.96 13.32
N LYS A 110 1.45 10.15 13.43
CA LYS A 110 2.07 11.40 13.85
C LYS A 110 2.55 12.17 12.63
N PHE A 111 2.57 13.48 12.75
CA PHE A 111 3.05 14.37 11.71
C PHE A 111 4.28 15.11 12.21
N GLY A 112 5.23 15.34 11.31
CA GLY A 112 6.37 16.22 11.55
C GLY A 112 5.97 17.67 11.28
N GLN A 113 7.00 18.48 11.02
CA GLN A 113 6.84 19.86 10.58
C GLN A 113 7.75 20.07 9.36
N ALA A 114 7.28 20.81 8.36
CA ALA A 114 8.14 21.29 7.31
C ALA A 114 9.20 22.24 7.90
N GLN A 115 10.41 22.16 7.40
CA GLN A 115 11.56 22.92 7.90
C GLN A 115 11.96 24.07 6.94
N GLY A 116 11.42 24.07 5.73
CA GLY A 116 11.63 25.11 4.74
C GLY A 116 11.06 26.45 5.17
N ASP A 117 11.55 27.54 4.57
CA ASP A 117 10.96 28.87 4.71
C ASP A 117 9.60 28.95 3.97
N ASP A 118 8.90 30.08 4.15
CA ASP A 118 7.57 30.27 3.58
C ASP A 118 7.54 30.17 2.06
N GLU A 119 8.60 30.60 1.36
CA GLU A 119 8.71 30.54 -0.09
C GLU A 119 8.88 29.07 -0.56
N GLN A 120 9.73 28.32 0.12
CA GLN A 120 9.95 26.91 -0.14
C GLN A 120 8.69 26.07 0.11
N ILE A 121 8.01 26.34 1.20
CA ILE A 121 6.75 25.68 1.55
C ILE A 121 5.66 26.00 0.51
N ALA A 122 5.54 27.26 0.10
CA ALA A 122 4.60 27.67 -0.93
C ALA A 122 4.89 27.00 -2.28
N ALA A 123 6.15 26.97 -2.71
CA ALA A 123 6.57 26.31 -3.95
C ALA A 123 6.28 24.79 -3.92
N ALA A 124 6.55 24.14 -2.80
CA ALA A 124 6.23 22.72 -2.62
C ALA A 124 4.72 22.46 -2.63
N GLN A 125 3.94 23.33 -1.99
CA GLN A 125 2.48 23.25 -1.97
C GLN A 125 1.88 23.42 -3.38
N ASP A 126 2.38 24.37 -4.16
CA ASP A 126 1.94 24.61 -5.53
C ASP A 126 2.24 23.39 -6.41
N LEU A 127 3.45 22.84 -6.30
CA LEU A 127 3.83 21.63 -7.03
C LEU A 127 2.99 20.42 -6.60
N TYR A 128 2.73 20.26 -5.30
CA TYR A 128 1.91 19.18 -4.78
C TYR A 128 0.47 19.26 -5.29
N ARG A 129 -0.13 20.46 -5.27
CA ARG A 129 -1.55 20.68 -5.61
C ARG A 129 -1.82 20.90 -7.08
N GLY A 130 -0.90 21.56 -7.78
CA GLY A 130 -1.04 21.96 -9.19
C GLY A 130 -0.22 21.12 -10.16
N GLY A 131 0.82 20.44 -9.68
CA GLY A 131 1.80 19.83 -10.57
C GLY A 131 2.63 20.85 -11.36
N SER A 132 3.16 20.44 -12.49
CA SER A 132 3.89 21.31 -13.42
C SER A 132 3.58 20.94 -14.86
N LEU A 133 2.68 21.66 -15.50
CA LEU A 133 2.33 21.44 -16.91
C LEU A 133 3.54 21.51 -17.83
N PRO A 134 4.47 22.51 -17.70
CA PRO A 134 5.64 22.57 -18.56
C PRO A 134 6.57 21.35 -18.46
N LYS A 135 6.56 20.66 -17.32
CA LYS A 135 7.35 19.45 -17.06
C LYS A 135 6.55 18.15 -17.27
N GLY A 136 5.25 18.23 -17.54
CA GLY A 136 4.39 17.05 -17.61
C GLY A 136 4.22 16.35 -16.25
N VAL A 137 4.41 17.07 -15.13
CA VAL A 137 4.25 16.53 -13.77
C VAL A 137 2.81 16.73 -13.32
N ALA A 138 2.09 15.65 -13.11
CA ALA A 138 0.72 15.69 -12.59
C ALA A 138 0.70 16.09 -11.10
N ALA A 139 -0.39 16.72 -10.66
CA ALA A 139 -0.60 17.05 -9.25
C ALA A 139 -0.63 15.81 -8.36
N CYS A 140 0.20 15.75 -7.34
CA CYS A 140 0.25 14.64 -6.39
C CYS A 140 -1.08 14.48 -5.64
N SER A 141 -1.72 15.62 -5.33
CA SER A 141 -3.01 15.69 -4.65
C SER A 141 -4.16 14.99 -5.38
N ALA A 142 -4.07 14.84 -6.72
CA ALA A 142 -5.09 14.16 -7.52
C ALA A 142 -5.28 12.70 -7.12
N CYS A 143 -4.21 12.02 -6.71
CA CYS A 143 -4.24 10.62 -6.27
C CYS A 143 -4.10 10.48 -4.75
N HIS A 144 -3.22 11.30 -4.14
CA HIS A 144 -2.92 11.21 -2.70
C HIS A 144 -3.82 12.09 -1.81
N GLY A 145 -4.77 12.80 -2.41
CA GLY A 145 -5.69 13.69 -1.69
C GLY A 145 -5.07 15.04 -1.31
N PRO A 146 -5.89 16.03 -0.94
CA PRO A 146 -5.44 17.41 -0.70
C PRO A 146 -4.51 17.55 0.50
N ASN A 147 -4.61 16.64 1.46
CA ASN A 147 -3.80 16.57 2.69
C ASN A 147 -2.86 15.35 2.73
N GLY A 148 -2.62 14.69 1.61
CA GLY A 148 -1.73 13.53 1.56
C GLY A 148 -2.25 12.26 2.23
N GLY A 149 -3.54 12.21 2.58
CA GLY A 149 -4.15 11.08 3.27
C GLY A 149 -4.31 9.81 2.43
N GLY A 150 -4.11 9.93 1.12
CA GLY A 150 -4.26 8.82 0.17
C GLY A 150 -5.72 8.51 -0.17
N ASN A 151 -5.91 7.42 -0.90
CA ASN A 151 -7.21 6.86 -1.24
C ASN A 151 -7.18 5.34 -1.05
N GLY A 152 -7.68 4.86 0.08
CA GLY A 152 -7.64 3.45 0.46
C GLY A 152 -8.33 2.53 -0.54
N PRO A 153 -9.58 2.81 -0.96
CA PRO A 153 -10.28 2.02 -1.97
C PRO A 153 -9.53 1.89 -3.30
N ALA A 154 -8.86 2.96 -3.74
CA ALA A 154 -8.04 2.95 -4.95
C ALA A 154 -6.63 2.35 -4.73
N GLY A 155 -6.22 2.12 -3.48
CA GLY A 155 -4.89 1.60 -3.12
C GLY A 155 -3.79 2.67 -3.16
N PHE A 156 -4.14 3.94 -3.24
CA PHE A 156 -3.17 5.03 -3.15
C PHE A 156 -2.77 5.29 -1.69
N PRO A 157 -1.47 5.32 -1.38
CA PRO A 157 -1.01 5.45 -0.01
C PRO A 157 -1.24 6.83 0.58
N ARG A 158 -1.34 6.87 1.91
CA ARG A 158 -1.06 8.07 2.67
C ARG A 158 0.43 8.40 2.55
N ILE A 159 0.74 9.64 2.23
CA ILE A 159 2.11 10.15 2.11
C ILE A 159 2.39 11.31 3.08
N SER A 160 1.34 11.83 3.73
CA SER A 160 1.47 12.82 4.80
C SER A 160 2.13 12.25 6.04
N GLY A 161 2.98 13.02 6.69
CA GLY A 161 3.68 12.64 7.91
C GLY A 161 4.80 11.59 7.73
N LEU A 162 5.12 11.22 6.50
CA LEU A 162 6.34 10.44 6.23
C LEU A 162 7.56 11.36 6.37
N SER A 163 8.68 10.82 6.87
CA SER A 163 9.91 11.59 6.98
C SER A 163 10.39 12.06 5.60
N ALA A 164 11.06 13.20 5.57
CA ALA A 164 11.63 13.73 4.34
C ALA A 164 12.68 12.77 3.75
N GLU A 165 13.54 12.17 4.59
CA GLU A 165 14.56 11.22 4.14
C GLU A 165 13.95 10.00 3.42
N TYR A 166 12.95 9.36 4.03
CA TYR A 166 12.25 8.24 3.38
C TYR A 166 11.55 8.68 2.09
N THR A 167 10.91 9.83 2.10
CA THR A 167 10.17 10.34 0.94
C THR A 167 11.11 10.64 -0.23
N ILE A 168 12.25 11.32 0.02
CA ILE A 168 13.30 11.55 -0.98
C ILE A 168 13.76 10.22 -1.58
N ALA A 169 14.12 9.25 -0.72
CA ALA A 169 14.60 7.96 -1.19
C ALA A 169 13.57 7.24 -2.09
N GLN A 170 12.27 7.32 -1.75
CA GLN A 170 11.24 6.66 -2.53
C GLN A 170 10.94 7.37 -3.86
N LEU A 171 10.86 8.70 -3.87
CA LEU A 171 10.63 9.47 -5.10
C LEU A 171 11.81 9.31 -6.06
N THR A 172 13.04 9.37 -5.55
CA THR A 172 14.25 9.10 -6.34
C THR A 172 14.24 7.69 -6.90
N ALA A 173 13.92 6.68 -6.07
CA ALA A 173 13.87 5.29 -6.53
C ALA A 173 12.82 5.07 -7.63
N TYR A 174 11.69 5.75 -7.60
CA TYR A 174 10.71 5.73 -8.70
C TYR A 174 11.25 6.43 -9.94
N ARG A 175 11.85 7.62 -9.81
CA ARG A 175 12.43 8.37 -10.92
C ARG A 175 13.53 7.58 -11.65
N GLU A 176 14.38 6.91 -10.90
CA GLU A 176 15.49 6.10 -11.41
C GLU A 176 15.06 4.66 -11.83
N ASN A 177 13.76 4.34 -11.80
CA ASN A 177 13.24 3.00 -12.09
C ASN A 177 13.78 1.87 -11.18
N LEU A 178 14.30 2.21 -10.00
CA LEU A 178 14.76 1.26 -8.97
C LEU A 178 13.59 0.70 -8.15
N ARG A 179 12.47 1.43 -8.10
CA ARG A 179 11.22 1.01 -7.50
C ARG A 179 10.15 0.89 -8.59
N THR A 180 9.67 -0.35 -8.82
CA THR A 180 8.69 -0.68 -9.87
C THR A 180 7.36 -1.18 -9.30
N THR A 181 7.09 -0.92 -8.01
CA THR A 181 5.89 -1.38 -7.31
C THR A 181 4.58 -0.76 -7.80
N ASP A 182 4.64 0.11 -8.79
CA ASP A 182 3.53 0.76 -9.47
C ASP A 182 3.16 0.09 -10.81
N GLU A 183 3.73 -1.08 -11.11
CA GLU A 183 3.51 -1.76 -12.39
C GLU A 183 2.03 -2.06 -12.65
N ASP A 184 1.31 -2.56 -11.63
CA ASP A 184 -0.14 -2.82 -11.71
C ASP A 184 -0.99 -1.54 -11.91
N TYR A 185 -0.37 -0.37 -11.77
CA TYR A 185 -0.95 0.95 -12.03
C TYR A 185 -0.33 1.59 -13.29
N GLY A 186 0.22 0.78 -14.19
CA GLY A 186 0.79 1.24 -15.46
C GLY A 186 2.04 2.13 -15.29
N GLY A 187 2.79 1.98 -14.21
CA GLY A 187 3.99 2.80 -13.95
C GLY A 187 3.66 4.24 -13.54
N MET A 188 2.49 4.49 -12.97
CA MET A 188 1.97 5.83 -12.69
C MET A 188 2.93 6.68 -11.86
N MET A 189 3.50 6.16 -10.77
CA MET A 189 4.43 6.92 -9.94
C MET A 189 5.73 7.24 -10.67
N ARG A 190 6.28 6.29 -11.42
CA ARG A 190 7.48 6.51 -12.24
C ARG A 190 7.27 7.62 -13.28
N GLN A 191 6.08 7.64 -13.92
CA GLN A 191 5.75 8.68 -14.90
C GLN A 191 5.59 10.04 -14.24
N VAL A 192 4.90 10.13 -13.11
CA VAL A 192 4.66 11.40 -12.40
C VAL A 192 5.96 12.04 -11.93
N VAL A 193 6.92 11.24 -11.43
CA VAL A 193 8.17 11.79 -10.87
C VAL A 193 9.32 11.88 -11.88
N ALA A 194 9.14 11.38 -13.10
CA ALA A 194 10.21 11.27 -14.11
C ALA A 194 10.96 12.59 -14.37
N ASN A 195 10.27 13.71 -14.35
CA ASN A 195 10.80 15.03 -14.67
C ASN A 195 11.04 15.92 -13.44
N LEU A 196 10.92 15.37 -12.22
CA LEU A 196 11.30 16.08 -11.01
C LEU A 196 12.82 16.08 -10.84
N ASN A 197 13.38 17.24 -10.51
CA ASN A 197 14.77 17.34 -10.09
C ASN A 197 14.93 17.11 -8.57
N ASP A 198 16.18 17.01 -8.10
CA ASP A 198 16.46 16.71 -6.68
C ASP A 198 15.95 17.80 -5.74
N THR A 199 16.00 19.07 -6.15
CA THR A 199 15.47 20.19 -5.35
C THR A 199 13.96 20.08 -5.19
N GLU A 200 13.22 19.77 -6.24
CA GLU A 200 11.77 19.60 -6.20
C GLU A 200 11.37 18.37 -5.35
N ILE A 201 12.14 17.28 -5.46
CA ILE A 201 11.93 16.10 -4.60
C ILE A 201 12.17 16.45 -3.14
N ALA A 202 13.21 17.21 -2.82
CA ALA A 202 13.51 17.62 -1.44
C ALA A 202 12.43 18.56 -0.89
N LEU A 203 11.98 19.54 -1.66
CA LEU A 203 10.89 20.45 -1.29
C LEU A 203 9.57 19.69 -1.03
N LEU A 204 9.18 18.79 -1.94
CA LEU A 204 8.01 17.95 -1.75
C LEU A 204 8.12 17.08 -0.50
N ALA A 205 9.27 16.50 -0.25
CA ALA A 205 9.50 15.63 0.90
C ALA A 205 9.40 16.38 2.21
N ASP A 206 9.97 17.59 2.29
CA ASP A 206 9.85 18.46 3.46
C ASP A 206 8.40 18.88 3.70
N PHE A 207 7.69 19.33 2.66
CA PHE A 207 6.29 19.69 2.75
C PHE A 207 5.41 18.53 3.23
N LEU A 208 5.64 17.32 2.69
CA LEU A 208 4.83 16.13 2.98
C LEU A 208 4.96 15.63 4.42
N GLN A 209 6.09 15.88 5.10
CA GLN A 209 6.20 15.48 6.51
C GLN A 209 5.32 16.32 7.43
N GLY A 210 4.95 17.55 7.03
CA GLY A 210 4.14 18.48 7.80
C GLY A 210 2.68 18.60 7.37
N ILE A 211 2.30 18.12 6.18
CA ILE A 211 0.93 18.23 5.68
C ILE A 211 -0.02 17.27 6.43
N HIS A 212 -1.20 17.77 6.82
CA HIS A 212 -2.25 17.00 7.50
C HIS A 212 -3.65 17.60 7.33
#